data_f7b7641e6dc159201b14e3affb2e2182
#
_entry.id   f7b7641e6dc159201b14e3affb2e2182
#
_cell.length_a   1.000
_cell.length_b   1.000
_cell.length_c   1.000
_cell.angle_alpha   90.00
_cell.angle_beta   90.00
_cell.angle_gamma   90.00
#
_symmetry.space_group_name_H-M   'P 1'
#
loop_
_entity.id
_entity.type
_entity.pdbx_description
1 polymer ?
#
loop_
_entity_poly.entity_id
_entity_poly.type
_entity_poly.pdbx_seq_one_letter_code
_entity_poly.pdbx_strand_id
1 'polypeptide(L)'
;MTEEQKELLLKDLCARLPYGVKCAEVYSDGNKFENEWDIIRISKHVEDSIWISNCKTIYGYCSPIQNIKPYLFPMSSMTEELREEHKDLLDNQYSFDANGNVFTLHDFYCKYHIDYRGLIYMGLAIDATNKNIY
;
A
#
# COMPACT_ATOMS: atom_id res chain seq x y z
N MET A 1 -3.00 -0.93 17.93
CA MET A 1 -2.57 -1.92 16.90
C MET A 1 -1.92 -3.12 17.56
N THR A 2 -2.38 -4.31 17.27
CA THR A 2 -1.79 -5.55 17.79
C THR A 2 -0.48 -5.89 17.07
N GLU A 3 0.36 -6.76 17.65
CA GLU A 3 1.58 -7.22 16.98
C GLU A 3 1.28 -7.95 15.68
N GLU A 4 0.21 -8.73 15.65
CA GLU A 4 -0.26 -9.41 14.42
C GLU A 4 -0.65 -8.42 13.32
N GLN A 5 -1.33 -7.33 13.68
CA GLN A 5 -1.68 -6.26 12.75
C GLN A 5 -0.44 -5.52 12.23
N LYS A 6 0.55 -5.28 13.09
CA LYS A 6 1.83 -4.68 12.67
C LYS A 6 2.56 -5.57 11.68
N GLU A 7 2.65 -6.86 11.96
CA GLU A 7 3.28 -7.83 11.05
C GLU A 7 2.58 -7.90 9.71
N LEU A 8 1.25 -7.92 9.73
CA LEU A 8 0.44 -7.95 8.52
C LEU A 8 0.67 -6.67 7.68
N LEU A 9 0.62 -5.52 8.31
CA LEU A 9 0.85 -4.23 7.65
C LEU A 9 2.28 -4.14 7.09
N LEU A 10 3.27 -4.56 7.87
CA LEU A 10 4.66 -4.56 7.43
C LEU A 10 4.87 -5.46 6.21
N LYS A 11 4.29 -6.64 6.22
CA LYS A 11 4.34 -7.58 5.09
C LYS A 11 3.69 -6.99 3.84
N ASP A 12 2.57 -6.34 4.00
CA ASP A 12 1.85 -5.70 2.90
C ASP A 12 2.66 -4.54 2.30
N LEU A 13 3.20 -3.66 3.14
CA LEU A 13 4.00 -2.52 2.70
C LEU A 13 5.29 -2.96 1.98
N CYS A 14 5.95 -4.00 2.48
CA CYS A 14 7.14 -4.56 1.82
C CYS A 14 6.82 -5.06 0.41
N ALA A 15 5.68 -5.70 0.23
CA ALA A 15 5.24 -6.19 -1.08
C ALA A 15 4.89 -5.05 -2.05
N ARG A 16 4.37 -3.95 -1.55
CA ARG A 16 3.95 -2.79 -2.37
C ARG A 16 5.05 -1.79 -2.66
N LEU A 17 6.14 -1.83 -1.90
CA LEU A 17 7.21 -0.84 -2.01
C LEU A 17 7.76 -0.66 -3.44
N PRO A 18 7.99 -1.73 -4.24
CA PRO A 18 8.45 -1.60 -5.61
C PRO A 18 7.48 -0.87 -6.55
N TYR A 19 6.20 -0.80 -6.19
CA TYR A 19 5.14 -0.20 -7.01
C TYR A 19 4.77 1.23 -6.58
N GLY A 20 5.45 1.77 -5.56
CA GLY A 20 5.23 3.14 -5.12
C GLY A 20 3.96 3.31 -4.30
N VAL A 21 3.97 2.90 -3.03
CA VAL A 21 2.83 3.06 -2.14
C VAL A 21 2.87 4.42 -1.44
N LYS A 22 1.70 5.07 -1.37
CA LYS A 22 1.51 6.34 -0.64
C LYS A 22 0.76 6.10 0.66
N CYS A 23 1.01 6.92 1.65
CA CYS A 23 0.41 6.80 2.97
C CYS A 23 0.06 8.14 3.60
N ALA A 24 -0.79 8.09 4.62
CA ALA A 24 -0.96 9.16 5.60
C ALA A 24 -0.24 8.80 6.88
N GLU A 25 0.16 9.82 7.62
CA GLU A 25 0.64 9.68 8.99
C GLU A 25 -0.48 10.07 9.95
N VAL A 26 -0.84 9.17 10.85
CA VAL A 26 -1.94 9.33 11.79
C VAL A 26 -1.42 9.11 13.20
N TYR A 27 -1.48 10.13 14.03
CA TYR A 27 -1.05 10.05 15.42
C TYR A 27 -2.15 9.53 16.35
N SER A 28 -1.74 8.99 17.50
CA SER A 28 -2.64 8.40 18.49
C SER A 28 -3.62 9.41 19.12
N ASP A 29 -3.33 10.72 19.03
CA ASP A 29 -4.20 11.80 19.51
C ASP A 29 -5.32 12.15 18.51
N GLY A 30 -5.40 11.44 17.39
CA GLY A 30 -6.39 11.69 16.33
C GLY A 30 -5.97 12.76 15.33
N ASN A 31 -4.83 13.42 15.52
CA ASN A 31 -4.29 14.35 14.52
C ASN A 31 -3.86 13.56 13.29
N LYS A 32 -4.51 13.85 12.19
CA LYS A 32 -4.18 13.29 10.88
C LYS A 32 -3.36 14.32 10.11
N PHE A 33 -2.15 13.97 9.76
CA PHE A 33 -1.48 14.64 8.67
C PHE A 33 -1.84 13.88 7.39
N GLU A 34 -2.95 14.27 6.77
CA GLU A 34 -3.42 13.72 5.49
C GLU A 34 -2.54 14.22 4.32
N ASN A 35 -1.26 14.40 4.56
CA ASN A 35 -0.32 14.64 3.48
C ASN A 35 -0.06 13.31 2.77
N GLU A 36 -0.02 13.36 1.46
CA GLU A 36 0.39 12.24 0.64
C GLU A 36 1.89 12.03 0.78
N TRP A 37 2.26 11.07 1.61
CA TRP A 37 3.65 10.68 1.79
C TRP A 37 3.97 9.46 0.94
N ASP A 38 5.10 9.49 0.26
CA ASP A 38 5.65 8.31 -0.39
C ASP A 38 6.43 7.49 0.63
N ILE A 39 6.18 6.19 0.67
CA ILE A 39 7.01 5.26 1.46
C ILE A 39 8.24 4.94 0.63
N ILE A 40 9.41 5.31 1.12
CA ILE A 40 10.67 5.16 0.39
C ILE A 40 11.54 4.03 0.92
N ARG A 41 11.36 3.63 2.18
CA ARG A 41 12.18 2.61 2.81
C ARG A 41 11.48 2.03 4.04
N ILE A 42 11.72 0.76 4.28
CA ILE A 42 11.26 0.05 5.48
C ILE A 42 12.48 -0.50 6.20
N SER A 43 12.60 -0.25 7.50
CA SER A 43 13.72 -0.69 8.31
C SER A 43 13.23 -1.45 9.54
N LYS A 44 13.84 -2.61 9.80
CA LYS A 44 13.58 -3.40 11.02
C LYS A 44 14.55 -3.09 12.15
N HIS A 45 15.58 -2.30 11.89
CA HIS A 45 16.66 -2.07 12.87
C HIS A 45 16.30 -1.07 13.96
N VAL A 46 15.27 -0.26 13.76
CA VAL A 46 14.79 0.72 14.73
C VAL A 46 13.27 0.59 14.79
N GLU A 47 12.77 -0.30 15.65
CA GLU A 47 11.36 -0.45 16.01
C GLU A 47 10.38 -0.36 14.83
N ASP A 48 10.53 -1.22 13.79
CA ASP A 48 9.64 -1.26 12.62
C ASP A 48 9.35 0.14 12.05
N SER A 49 10.42 0.85 11.74
CA SER A 49 10.35 2.21 11.25
C SER A 49 10.11 2.27 9.75
N ILE A 50 9.19 3.13 9.36
CA ILE A 50 8.85 3.42 7.97
C ILE A 50 9.45 4.77 7.60
N TRP A 51 10.26 4.79 6.56
CA TRP A 51 10.81 6.02 6.01
C TRP A 51 9.83 6.58 4.97
N ILE A 52 9.40 7.79 5.22
CA ILE A 52 8.46 8.49 4.36
C ILE A 52 9.07 9.79 3.84
N SER A 53 8.70 10.17 2.63
CA SER A 53 9.10 11.42 2.01
C SER A 53 7.92 12.01 1.26
N ASN A 54 7.82 13.34 1.24
CA ASN A 54 6.94 13.99 0.28
C ASN A 54 7.78 14.43 -0.94
N CYS A 55 7.14 14.54 -2.09
CA CYS A 55 7.83 14.92 -3.34
C CYS A 55 8.44 16.34 -3.32
N LYS A 56 8.23 17.10 -2.26
CA LYS A 56 8.74 18.46 -2.08
C LYS A 56 10.00 18.54 -1.25
N THR A 57 10.40 17.46 -0.57
CA THR A 57 11.60 17.43 0.28
C THR A 57 12.53 16.32 -0.21
N ILE A 58 13.82 16.66 -0.33
CA ILE A 58 14.89 15.70 -0.67
C ILE A 58 15.11 14.72 0.49
N TYR A 59 14.72 15.10 1.71
CA TYR A 59 14.93 14.32 2.92
C TYR A 59 13.62 13.77 3.46
N GLY A 60 13.58 12.44 3.60
CA GLY A 60 12.52 11.77 4.32
C GLY A 60 12.78 11.76 5.83
N TYR A 61 11.79 11.40 6.60
CA TYR A 61 11.95 11.10 8.01
C TYR A 61 11.31 9.76 8.36
N CYS A 62 11.66 9.27 9.54
CA CYS A 62 11.26 7.97 10.03
C CYS A 62 10.02 8.10 10.91
N SER A 63 9.01 7.29 10.65
CA SER A 63 7.79 7.22 11.46
C SER A 63 7.52 5.78 11.89
N PRO A 64 7.07 5.53 13.12
CA PRO A 64 6.74 4.18 13.56
C PRO A 64 5.55 3.64 12.75
N ILE A 65 5.55 2.33 12.51
CA ILE A 65 4.55 1.67 11.68
C ILE A 65 3.11 1.90 12.15
N GLN A 66 2.90 2.01 13.46
CA GLN A 66 1.57 2.25 14.01
C GLN A 66 0.95 3.60 13.60
N ASN A 67 1.78 4.55 13.15
CA ASN A 67 1.33 5.86 12.68
C ASN A 67 1.10 5.90 11.15
N ILE A 68 1.42 4.84 10.44
CA ILE A 68 1.34 4.79 8.98
C ILE A 68 0.08 4.09 8.54
N LYS A 69 -0.68 4.74 7.68
CA LYS A 69 -1.84 4.13 6.99
C LYS A 69 -1.69 4.31 5.49
N PRO A 70 -1.44 3.23 4.75
CA PRO A 70 -1.37 3.32 3.30
C PRO A 70 -2.73 3.68 2.69
N TYR A 71 -2.70 4.37 1.56
CA TYR A 71 -3.87 4.59 0.73
C TYR A 71 -4.05 3.41 -0.22
N LEU A 72 -5.17 2.72 -0.11
CA LEU A 72 -5.49 1.56 -0.92
C LEU A 72 -6.91 1.68 -1.50
N PHE A 73 -7.14 0.98 -2.59
CA PHE A 73 -8.47 0.88 -3.20
C PHE A 73 -9.16 -0.41 -2.76
N PRO A 74 -10.43 -0.36 -2.31
CA PRO A 74 -11.17 -1.58 -2.03
C PRO A 74 -11.36 -2.42 -3.31
N MET A 75 -11.45 -3.73 -3.15
CA MET A 75 -11.69 -4.66 -4.26
C MET A 75 -12.93 -4.26 -5.09
N SER A 76 -13.95 -3.74 -4.42
CA SER A 76 -15.21 -3.30 -5.06
C SER A 76 -15.06 -2.07 -5.95
N SER A 77 -13.97 -1.32 -5.83
CA SER A 77 -13.73 -0.09 -6.61
C SER A 77 -13.05 -0.32 -7.95
N MET A 78 -12.70 -1.56 -8.28
CA MET A 78 -12.06 -1.87 -9.55
C MET A 78 -12.92 -1.44 -10.74
N THR A 79 -12.30 -0.78 -11.73
CA THR A 79 -12.93 -0.49 -13.01
C THR A 79 -13.22 -1.77 -13.77
N GLU A 80 -14.04 -1.70 -14.82
CA GLU A 80 -14.35 -2.85 -15.67
C GLU A 80 -13.09 -3.43 -16.31
N GLU A 81 -12.17 -2.58 -16.75
CA GLU A 81 -10.87 -2.99 -17.32
C GLU A 81 -10.04 -3.76 -16.29
N LEU A 82 -9.96 -3.28 -15.05
CA LEU A 82 -9.25 -3.97 -13.97
C LEU A 82 -9.92 -5.29 -13.60
N ARG A 83 -11.25 -5.36 -13.63
CA ARG A 83 -11.99 -6.61 -13.37
C ARG A 83 -11.69 -7.67 -14.41
N GLU A 84 -11.59 -7.30 -15.68
CA GLU A 84 -11.24 -8.21 -16.77
C GLU A 84 -9.81 -8.75 -16.58
N GLU A 85 -8.85 -7.88 -16.32
CA GLU A 85 -7.46 -8.27 -16.05
C GLU A 85 -7.37 -9.18 -14.82
N HIS A 86 -8.09 -8.86 -13.76
CA HIS A 86 -8.17 -9.66 -12.55
C HIS A 86 -8.72 -11.05 -12.84
N LYS A 87 -9.80 -11.14 -13.61
CA LYS A 87 -10.40 -12.41 -14.02
C LYS A 87 -9.43 -13.25 -14.84
N ASP A 88 -8.73 -12.65 -15.80
CA ASP A 88 -7.75 -13.35 -16.62
C ASP A 88 -6.61 -13.92 -15.76
N LEU A 89 -6.14 -13.18 -14.76
CA LEU A 89 -5.13 -13.67 -13.84
C LEU A 89 -5.64 -14.78 -12.91
N LEU A 90 -6.91 -14.73 -12.50
CA LEU A 90 -7.53 -15.80 -11.73
C LEU A 90 -7.63 -17.10 -12.55
N ASP A 91 -7.97 -16.98 -13.82
CA ASP A 91 -8.13 -18.12 -14.73
C ASP A 91 -6.79 -18.74 -15.15
N ASN A 92 -5.78 -17.90 -15.41
CA ASN A 92 -4.48 -18.32 -15.97
C ASN A 92 -3.34 -18.37 -14.95
N GLN A 93 -3.55 -17.92 -13.71
CA GLN A 93 -2.62 -17.86 -12.59
C GLN A 93 -1.48 -16.84 -12.75
N TYR A 94 -1.04 -16.53 -13.97
CA TYR A 94 0.00 -15.54 -14.25
C TYR A 94 -0.13 -15.00 -15.67
N SER A 95 0.53 -13.88 -15.91
CA SER A 95 0.76 -13.31 -17.24
C SER A 95 2.21 -12.85 -17.34
N PHE A 96 2.58 -12.18 -18.42
CA PHE A 96 3.90 -11.58 -18.60
C PHE A 96 3.76 -10.07 -18.72
N ASP A 97 4.69 -9.33 -18.08
CA ASP A 97 4.78 -7.89 -18.24
C ASP A 97 5.44 -7.50 -19.58
N ALA A 98 5.54 -6.18 -19.85
CA ALA A 98 6.13 -5.67 -21.09
C ALA A 98 7.60 -6.09 -21.30
N ASN A 99 8.32 -6.46 -20.22
CA ASN A 99 9.71 -6.90 -20.24
C ASN A 99 9.85 -8.43 -20.27
N GLY A 100 8.75 -9.16 -20.37
CA GLY A 100 8.73 -10.62 -20.37
C GLY A 100 8.87 -11.27 -19.01
N ASN A 101 8.77 -10.51 -17.92
CA ASN A 101 8.78 -11.04 -16.55
C ASN A 101 7.41 -11.58 -16.17
N VAL A 102 7.39 -12.63 -15.35
CA VAL A 102 6.15 -13.20 -14.82
C VAL A 102 5.41 -12.17 -13.96
N PHE A 103 4.14 -11.99 -14.24
CA PHE A 103 3.23 -11.09 -13.53
C PHE A 103 2.12 -11.90 -12.89
N THR A 104 2.07 -11.91 -11.56
CA THR A 104 1.13 -12.72 -10.78
C THR A 104 -0.07 -11.90 -10.33
N LEU A 105 -1.09 -12.59 -9.78
CA LEU A 105 -2.23 -11.94 -9.14
C LEU A 105 -1.79 -11.02 -7.98
N HIS A 106 -0.80 -11.43 -7.21
CA HIS A 106 -0.23 -10.62 -6.15
C HIS A 106 0.41 -9.32 -6.68
N ASP A 107 1.16 -9.42 -7.77
CA ASP A 107 1.72 -8.25 -8.45
C ASP A 107 0.63 -7.28 -8.94
N PHE A 108 -0.46 -7.82 -9.45
CA PHE A 108 -1.63 -7.04 -9.88
C PHE A 108 -2.20 -6.21 -8.73
N TYR A 109 -2.44 -6.83 -7.58
CA TYR A 109 -2.95 -6.09 -6.41
C TYR A 109 -2.01 -4.99 -5.94
N CYS A 110 -0.72 -5.26 -5.91
CA CYS A 110 0.29 -4.29 -5.51
C CYS A 110 0.42 -3.14 -6.51
N LYS A 111 0.45 -3.45 -7.80
CA LYS A 111 0.59 -2.45 -8.88
C LYS A 111 -0.57 -1.46 -8.90
N TYR A 112 -1.80 -1.94 -8.69
CA TYR A 112 -2.99 -1.09 -8.72
C TYR A 112 -3.46 -0.66 -7.33
N HIS A 113 -2.65 -0.87 -6.30
CA HIS A 113 -2.91 -0.43 -4.92
C HIS A 113 -4.21 -0.99 -4.34
N ILE A 114 -4.56 -2.23 -4.70
CA ILE A 114 -5.82 -2.87 -4.29
C ILE A 114 -5.64 -3.55 -2.94
N ASP A 115 -6.60 -3.34 -2.04
CA ASP A 115 -6.64 -3.93 -0.71
C ASP A 115 -7.20 -5.35 -0.75
N TYR A 116 -6.36 -6.32 -1.07
CA TYR A 116 -6.75 -7.74 -1.09
C TYR A 116 -6.68 -8.41 0.28
N ARG A 117 -6.08 -7.74 1.28
CA ARG A 117 -5.95 -8.27 2.64
C ARG A 117 -7.04 -7.77 3.61
N GLY A 118 -7.86 -6.82 3.20
CA GLY A 118 -8.88 -6.23 4.06
C GLY A 118 -8.34 -5.23 5.08
N LEU A 119 -7.23 -4.56 4.79
CA LEU A 119 -6.60 -3.59 5.68
C LEU A 119 -7.49 -2.37 5.95
N ILE A 120 -8.26 -1.95 4.95
CA ILE A 120 -9.22 -0.83 5.09
C ILE A 120 -10.27 -1.20 6.16
N TYR A 121 -10.82 -2.39 6.07
CA TYR A 121 -11.81 -2.89 7.04
C TYR A 121 -11.24 -2.98 8.46
N MET A 122 -9.98 -3.37 8.60
CA MET A 122 -9.30 -3.43 9.89
C MET A 122 -8.89 -2.06 10.44
N GLY A 123 -9.09 -0.98 9.69
CA GLY A 123 -8.63 0.36 10.05
C GLY A 123 -7.13 0.59 9.92
N LEU A 124 -6.43 -0.29 9.21
CA LEU A 124 -4.98 -0.22 8.98
C LEU A 124 -4.60 0.51 7.70
N ALA A 125 -5.56 0.76 6.82
CA ALA A 125 -5.38 1.50 5.58
C ALA A 125 -6.53 2.50 5.38
N ILE A 126 -6.34 3.44 4.48
CA ILE A 126 -7.32 4.46 4.12
C ILE A 126 -7.85 4.16 2.73
N ASP A 127 -9.17 4.20 2.58
CA ASP A 127 -9.82 4.08 1.27
C ASP A 127 -9.45 5.28 0.40
N ALA A 128 -8.76 5.01 -0.70
CA ALA A 128 -8.27 6.01 -1.64
C ALA A 128 -9.30 6.41 -2.71
N THR A 129 -10.49 5.81 -2.69
CA THR A 129 -11.55 6.09 -3.68
C THR A 129 -11.92 7.59 -3.66
N ASN A 130 -11.91 8.22 -4.82
CA ASN A 130 -12.22 9.66 -5.02
C ASN A 130 -11.26 10.64 -4.33
N LYS A 131 -10.07 10.20 -3.94
CA LYS A 131 -9.07 11.08 -3.28
C LYS A 131 -7.97 11.59 -4.20
N ASN A 132 -7.87 11.12 -5.44
CA ASN A 132 -6.83 11.47 -6.41
C ASN A 132 -5.40 11.32 -5.87
N ILE A 133 -5.13 10.22 -5.16
CA ILE A 133 -3.84 9.94 -4.54
C ILE A 133 -2.81 9.44 -5.58
N TYR A 134 -3.23 8.54 -6.43
CA TYR A 134 -2.39 7.89 -7.45
C TYR A 134 -2.64 8.39 -8.85
#